data_769a416e40dd4352931589bf04853822
#
_entry.id   769a416e40dd4352931589bf04853822
#
_cell.length_a   1.000
_cell.length_b   1.000
_cell.length_c   1.000
_cell.angle_alpha   90.00
_cell.angle_beta   90.00
_cell.angle_gamma   90.00
#
_symmetry.space_group_name_H-M   'P 1'
#
loop_
_entity.id
_entity.type
_entity.pdbx_description
1 polymer ?
#
loop_
_entity_poly.entity_id
_entity_poly.type
_entity_poly.pdbx_seq_one_letter_code
_entity_poly.pdbx_strand_id
1 'polypeptide(L)'
;MPRQVLLFSGASAVGKTSVLKSLLPLLAHGGMAPCVCKIDCLKTGDADVFQSLGLPCVTGLSGDICPDHFLVSNLSELWGWADRLGRDALVIETAGLCHRCSPATEHMAAGCVLDCTASCRAPGQLGPMLTQADFVVLTKIDMVSQAELEIISWQIRILNPSAALFPVDGLAGYGTDLLAQWLLARPECGSFEGDTLRHTMPSGVCSYCVGERRVGSAFQQGVVGKISFEEAPVCGV
;
A
#
# COMPACT_ATOMS: atom_id res chain seq x y z
N MET A 1 -1.31 12.44 15.83
CA MET A 1 -0.24 11.76 15.05
C MET A 1 -0.79 10.45 14.51
N PRO A 2 -0.51 10.11 13.24
CA PRO A 2 -0.86 8.81 12.71
C PRO A 2 -0.27 7.71 13.60
N ARG A 3 -1.08 6.68 13.86
CA ARG A 3 -0.67 5.53 14.66
C ARG A 3 -0.27 4.34 13.81
N GLN A 4 -0.78 4.29 12.58
CA GLN A 4 -0.48 3.22 11.65
C GLN A 4 -0.28 3.75 10.23
N VAL A 5 0.61 3.10 9.47
CA VAL A 5 0.74 3.27 8.03
C VAL A 5 0.54 1.92 7.36
N LEU A 6 -0.44 1.85 6.50
CA LEU A 6 -0.86 0.66 5.78
C LEU A 6 -0.49 0.82 4.32
N LEU A 7 0.44 0.00 3.84
CA LEU A 7 0.88 0.00 2.45
C LEU A 7 0.18 -1.12 1.67
N PHE A 8 -0.48 -0.79 0.57
CA PHE A 8 -1.08 -1.75 -0.35
C PHE A 8 -0.34 -1.72 -1.69
N SER A 9 0.52 -2.70 -1.89
CA SER A 9 1.28 -2.92 -3.12
C SER A 9 0.67 -4.06 -3.93
N GLY A 10 1.01 -4.15 -5.20
CA GLY A 10 0.52 -5.20 -6.09
C GLY A 10 0.52 -4.71 -7.53
N ALA A 11 0.49 -5.61 -8.51
CA ALA A 11 0.45 -5.26 -9.92
C ALA A 11 -0.73 -4.34 -10.28
N SER A 12 -0.71 -3.73 -11.45
CA SER A 12 -1.86 -2.97 -11.94
C SER A 12 -3.09 -3.87 -12.10
N ALA A 13 -4.28 -3.34 -11.85
CA ALA A 13 -5.58 -4.03 -12.02
C ALA A 13 -5.79 -5.30 -11.16
N VAL A 14 -4.98 -5.55 -10.14
CA VAL A 14 -5.19 -6.69 -9.22
C VAL A 14 -6.32 -6.48 -8.21
N GLY A 15 -6.98 -5.31 -8.21
CA GLY A 15 -8.12 -5.04 -7.33
C GLY A 15 -7.77 -4.30 -6.03
N LYS A 16 -6.61 -3.64 -5.93
CA LYS A 16 -6.21 -2.85 -4.74
C LYS A 16 -7.30 -1.87 -4.32
N THR A 17 -7.73 -1.01 -5.22
CA THR A 17 -8.77 0.00 -4.96
C THR A 17 -10.11 -0.64 -4.53
N SER A 18 -10.49 -1.78 -5.14
CA SER A 18 -11.72 -2.51 -4.75
C SER A 18 -11.65 -3.06 -3.33
N VAL A 19 -10.50 -3.64 -2.95
CA VAL A 19 -10.26 -4.10 -1.58
C VAL A 19 -10.32 -2.93 -0.61
N LEU A 20 -9.65 -1.82 -0.91
CA LEU A 20 -9.65 -0.64 -0.06
C LEU A 20 -11.04 -0.04 0.10
N LYS A 21 -11.85 -0.03 -0.95
CA LYS A 21 -13.24 0.45 -0.90
C LYS A 21 -14.08 -0.31 0.13
N SER A 22 -13.89 -1.61 0.25
CA SER A 22 -14.58 -2.45 1.24
C SER A 22 -13.94 -2.40 2.63
N LEU A 23 -12.62 -2.27 2.69
CA LEU A 23 -11.84 -2.30 3.93
C LEU A 23 -11.96 -1.02 4.75
N LEU A 24 -11.85 0.15 4.10
CA LEU A 24 -11.77 1.44 4.80
C LEU A 24 -12.97 1.74 5.69
N PRO A 25 -14.24 1.46 5.28
CA PRO A 25 -15.40 1.60 6.16
C PRO A 25 -15.31 0.68 7.39
N LEU A 26 -14.77 -0.53 7.26
CA LEU A 26 -14.61 -1.46 8.38
C LEU A 26 -13.55 -0.98 9.38
N LEU A 27 -12.44 -0.43 8.88
CA LEU A 27 -11.42 0.19 9.74
C LEU A 27 -12.00 1.40 10.49
N ALA A 28 -12.77 2.24 9.81
CA ALA A 28 -13.43 3.38 10.43
C ALA A 28 -14.45 2.93 11.50
N HIS A 29 -15.22 1.89 11.24
CA HIS A 29 -16.15 1.28 12.23
C HIS A 29 -15.41 0.71 13.45
N GLY A 30 -14.20 0.19 13.23
CA GLY A 30 -13.30 -0.29 14.28
C GLY A 30 -12.61 0.82 15.09
N GLY A 31 -12.96 2.09 14.84
CA GLY A 31 -12.44 3.24 15.59
C GLY A 31 -11.17 3.87 15.01
N MET A 32 -10.74 3.46 13.81
CA MET A 32 -9.62 4.07 13.10
C MET A 32 -10.11 5.26 12.26
N ALA A 33 -9.33 6.32 12.17
CA ALA A 33 -9.62 7.50 11.35
C ALA A 33 -8.69 7.56 10.13
N PRO A 34 -8.97 6.80 9.03
CA PRO A 34 -8.06 6.70 7.90
C PRO A 34 -8.07 7.94 7.00
N CYS A 35 -6.94 8.21 6.37
CA CYS A 35 -6.80 9.00 5.16
C CYS A 35 -6.04 8.20 4.11
N VAL A 36 -6.21 8.53 2.84
CA VAL A 36 -5.68 7.74 1.73
C VAL A 36 -4.69 8.55 0.91
N CYS A 37 -3.57 7.93 0.56
CA CYS A 37 -2.66 8.39 -0.47
C CYS A 37 -2.67 7.40 -1.64
N LYS A 38 -3.03 7.87 -2.82
CA LYS A 38 -2.91 7.12 -4.07
C LYS A 38 -1.66 7.57 -4.81
N ILE A 39 -0.73 6.65 -5.07
CA ILE A 39 0.43 6.91 -5.92
C ILE A 39 0.17 6.33 -7.30
N ASP A 40 0.32 7.16 -8.33
CA ASP A 40 0.20 6.75 -9.73
C ASP A 40 1.26 7.46 -10.58
N CYS A 41 1.39 7.10 -11.87
CA CYS A 41 2.38 7.70 -12.74
C CYS A 41 1.88 8.93 -13.47
N LEU A 42 0.73 8.86 -14.12
CA LEU A 42 0.24 9.93 -14.99
C LEU A 42 -1.08 10.53 -14.53
N LYS A 43 -2.11 9.73 -14.41
CA LYS A 43 -3.45 10.16 -14.00
C LYS A 43 -4.22 8.99 -13.42
N THR A 44 -4.99 9.25 -12.41
CA THR A 44 -5.90 8.27 -11.83
C THR A 44 -7.29 8.88 -11.66
N GLY A 45 -8.34 8.09 -11.89
CA GLY A 45 -9.71 8.43 -11.53
C GLY A 45 -10.13 7.87 -10.17
N ASP A 46 -9.23 7.13 -9.51
CA ASP A 46 -9.59 6.41 -8.27
C ASP A 46 -9.70 7.32 -7.03
N ALA A 47 -9.19 8.55 -7.10
CA ALA A 47 -9.35 9.53 -6.01
C ALA A 47 -10.83 9.80 -5.71
N ASP A 48 -11.66 9.85 -6.75
CA ASP A 48 -13.11 10.08 -6.62
C ASP A 48 -13.78 8.96 -5.83
N VAL A 49 -13.24 7.74 -5.91
CA VAL A 49 -13.75 6.57 -5.16
C VAL A 49 -13.60 6.80 -3.65
N PHE A 50 -12.44 7.27 -3.21
CA PHE A 50 -12.18 7.49 -1.77
C PHE A 50 -12.89 8.74 -1.24
N GLN A 51 -12.99 9.78 -2.07
CA GLN A 51 -13.77 10.98 -1.74
C GLN A 51 -15.26 10.64 -1.59
N SER A 52 -15.80 9.76 -2.43
CA SER A 52 -17.20 9.29 -2.29
C SER A 52 -17.49 8.54 -1.00
N LEU A 53 -16.45 7.99 -0.34
CA LEU A 53 -16.52 7.39 0.99
C LEU A 53 -16.38 8.42 2.13
N GLY A 54 -16.26 9.72 1.81
CA GLY A 54 -16.05 10.78 2.80
C GLY A 54 -14.66 10.77 3.42
N LEU A 55 -13.67 10.12 2.80
CA LEU A 55 -12.32 10.01 3.31
C LEU A 55 -11.39 11.05 2.66
N PRO A 56 -10.55 11.72 3.44
CA PRO A 56 -9.48 12.55 2.88
C PRO A 56 -8.59 11.69 1.99
N CYS A 57 -8.39 12.16 0.76
CA CYS A 57 -7.57 11.48 -0.21
C CYS A 57 -6.64 12.47 -0.91
N VAL A 58 -5.37 12.13 -1.03
CA VAL A 58 -4.38 12.84 -1.84
C VAL A 58 -3.82 11.91 -2.91
N THR A 59 -3.58 12.46 -4.10
CA THR A 59 -2.95 11.74 -5.20
C THR A 59 -1.55 12.26 -5.43
N GLY A 60 -0.58 11.34 -5.44
CA GLY A 60 0.79 11.60 -5.87
C GLY A 60 1.03 11.08 -7.29
N LEU A 61 1.42 11.97 -8.20
CA LEU A 61 1.74 11.62 -9.58
C LEU A 61 3.26 11.65 -9.78
N SER A 62 3.85 10.48 -10.00
CA SER A 62 5.30 10.35 -10.10
C SER A 62 5.89 10.83 -11.44
N GLY A 63 5.06 10.94 -12.49
CA GLY A 63 5.52 11.28 -13.82
C GLY A 63 6.60 10.31 -14.31
N ASP A 64 7.74 10.84 -14.65
CA ASP A 64 8.91 10.07 -15.14
C ASP A 64 9.74 9.44 -14.00
N ILE A 65 9.44 9.74 -12.74
CA ILE A 65 10.13 9.18 -11.58
C ILE A 65 9.54 7.79 -11.27
N CYS A 66 10.36 6.85 -10.82
CA CYS A 66 9.87 5.58 -10.30
C CYS A 66 8.85 5.83 -9.18
N PRO A 67 7.62 5.27 -9.25
CA PRO A 67 6.58 5.52 -8.25
C PRO A 67 6.97 5.14 -6.84
N ASP A 68 7.73 4.05 -6.66
CA ASP A 68 8.19 3.63 -5.33
C ASP A 68 9.22 4.62 -4.77
N HIS A 69 10.14 5.13 -5.61
CA HIS A 69 11.06 6.19 -5.21
C HIS A 69 10.31 7.49 -4.86
N PHE A 70 9.34 7.87 -5.71
CA PHE A 70 8.51 9.03 -5.47
C PHE A 70 7.76 8.91 -4.13
N LEU A 71 7.16 7.74 -3.84
CA LEU A 71 6.50 7.48 -2.56
C LEU A 71 7.46 7.65 -1.38
N VAL A 72 8.60 6.96 -1.42
CA VAL A 72 9.61 7.01 -0.34
C VAL A 72 10.07 8.45 -0.08
N SER A 73 10.23 9.25 -1.13
CA SER A 73 10.64 10.65 -1.05
C SER A 73 9.55 11.58 -0.48
N ASN A 74 8.32 11.10 -0.32
CA ASN A 74 7.17 11.87 0.17
C ASN A 74 6.59 11.34 1.48
N LEU A 75 7.18 10.31 2.08
CA LEU A 75 6.59 9.67 3.27
C LEU A 75 6.51 10.62 4.48
N SER A 76 7.52 11.46 4.69
CA SER A 76 7.49 12.45 5.78
C SER A 76 6.41 13.48 5.58
N GLU A 77 6.22 13.96 4.35
CA GLU A 77 5.17 14.92 4.01
C GLU A 77 3.77 14.32 4.14
N LEU A 78 3.62 13.08 3.71
CA LEU A 78 2.36 12.33 3.85
C LEU A 78 1.99 12.10 5.32
N TRP A 79 2.98 11.74 6.14
CA TRP A 79 2.80 11.63 7.59
C TRP A 79 2.34 12.95 8.20
N GLY A 80 3.04 14.04 7.88
CA GLY A 80 2.67 15.38 8.35
C GLY A 80 1.29 15.83 7.85
N TRP A 81 0.88 15.44 6.65
CA TRP A 81 -0.45 15.70 6.12
C TRP A 81 -1.54 14.95 6.91
N ALA A 82 -1.35 13.66 7.16
CA ALA A 82 -2.27 12.86 7.96
C ALA A 82 -2.41 13.40 9.40
N ASP A 83 -1.29 13.83 10.00
CA ASP A 83 -1.28 14.45 11.34
C ASP A 83 -2.08 15.76 11.39
N ARG A 84 -1.87 16.65 10.42
CA ARG A 84 -2.64 17.92 10.31
C ARG A 84 -4.15 17.69 10.18
N LEU A 85 -4.54 16.60 9.54
CA LEU A 85 -5.95 16.22 9.40
C LEU A 85 -6.50 15.48 10.63
N GLY A 86 -5.69 15.28 11.67
CA GLY A 86 -6.09 14.51 12.86
C GLY A 86 -6.39 13.04 12.54
N ARG A 87 -5.74 12.47 11.49
CA ARG A 87 -5.94 11.08 11.10
C ARG A 87 -4.93 10.18 11.80
N ASP A 88 -5.39 9.02 12.24
CA ASP A 88 -4.56 8.04 12.95
C ASP A 88 -4.08 6.89 12.07
N ALA A 89 -4.58 6.78 10.84
CA ALA A 89 -4.11 5.82 9.85
C ALA A 89 -3.89 6.46 8.49
N LEU A 90 -2.67 6.30 7.97
CA LEU A 90 -2.30 6.64 6.60
C LEU A 90 -2.32 5.37 5.74
N VAL A 91 -3.25 5.29 4.81
CA VAL A 91 -3.38 4.17 3.87
C VAL A 91 -2.79 4.57 2.53
N ILE A 92 -1.82 3.82 2.05
CA ILE A 92 -1.09 4.11 0.82
C ILE A 92 -1.37 3.01 -0.21
N GLU A 93 -1.87 3.39 -1.37
CA GLU A 93 -2.02 2.52 -2.53
C GLU A 93 -0.97 2.86 -3.58
N THR A 94 -0.12 1.88 -3.97
CA THR A 94 0.95 2.09 -4.96
C THR A 94 0.47 1.85 -6.40
N ALA A 95 1.20 2.41 -7.37
CA ALA A 95 0.92 2.27 -8.81
C ALA A 95 1.04 0.83 -9.34
N GLY A 96 1.94 0.01 -8.78
CA GLY A 96 2.08 -1.40 -9.16
C GLY A 96 2.71 -1.63 -10.53
N LEU A 97 3.67 -0.82 -10.94
CA LEU A 97 4.29 -0.90 -12.27
C LEU A 97 5.41 -1.93 -12.39
N CYS A 98 6.20 -2.12 -11.34
CA CYS A 98 7.30 -3.07 -11.37
C CYS A 98 7.39 -3.87 -10.08
N HIS A 99 8.09 -5.01 -10.12
CA HIS A 99 8.19 -5.93 -9.00
C HIS A 99 9.63 -6.06 -8.47
N ARG A 100 10.51 -5.09 -8.80
CA ARG A 100 11.94 -5.18 -8.50
C ARG A 100 12.32 -4.68 -7.12
N CYS A 101 11.45 -3.90 -6.49
CA CYS A 101 11.65 -3.34 -5.15
C CYS A 101 10.34 -3.31 -4.36
N SER A 102 10.43 -2.88 -3.12
CA SER A 102 9.29 -2.62 -2.26
C SER A 102 9.55 -1.32 -1.49
N PRO A 103 8.61 -0.38 -1.47
CA PRO A 103 8.73 0.85 -0.68
C PRO A 103 8.37 0.65 0.79
N ALA A 104 8.21 -0.60 1.24
CA ALA A 104 7.90 -0.92 2.62
C ALA A 104 9.05 -0.56 3.56
N THR A 105 8.71 0.13 4.66
CA THR A 105 9.63 0.41 5.76
C THR A 105 9.39 -0.54 6.93
N GLU A 106 10.30 -0.55 7.91
CA GLU A 106 10.22 -1.45 9.07
C GLU A 106 8.94 -1.21 9.90
N HIS A 107 8.45 0.03 9.97
CA HIS A 107 7.30 0.41 10.80
C HIS A 107 5.94 0.39 10.06
N MET A 108 5.91 0.13 8.76
CA MET A 108 4.65 -0.02 8.01
C MET A 108 4.04 -1.41 8.21
N ALA A 109 2.71 -1.50 8.12
CA ALA A 109 2.04 -2.74 7.78
C ALA A 109 2.00 -2.86 6.25
N ALA A 110 2.87 -3.70 5.68
CA ALA A 110 3.05 -3.85 4.25
C ALA A 110 2.19 -4.99 3.70
N GLY A 111 1.28 -4.68 2.79
CA GLY A 111 0.40 -5.62 2.09
C GLY A 111 0.77 -5.81 0.63
N CYS A 112 0.70 -7.06 0.17
CA CYS A 112 0.78 -7.43 -1.22
C CYS A 112 -0.58 -7.93 -1.71
N VAL A 113 -1.15 -7.27 -2.73
CA VAL A 113 -2.42 -7.67 -3.34
C VAL A 113 -2.13 -8.48 -4.59
N LEU A 114 -2.68 -9.69 -4.67
CA LEU A 114 -2.46 -10.64 -5.74
C LEU A 114 -3.79 -11.07 -6.35
N ASP A 115 -3.88 -10.99 -7.68
CA ASP A 115 -4.98 -11.49 -8.48
C ASP A 115 -4.83 -13.00 -8.70
N CYS A 116 -5.75 -13.80 -8.19
CA CYS A 116 -5.72 -15.26 -8.32
C CYS A 116 -5.95 -15.74 -9.75
N THR A 117 -6.54 -14.91 -10.63
CA THR A 117 -6.78 -15.28 -12.03
C THR A 117 -5.55 -15.12 -12.92
N ALA A 118 -4.49 -14.44 -12.45
CA ALA A 118 -3.32 -14.14 -13.28
C ALA A 118 -2.54 -15.42 -13.66
N SER A 119 -2.16 -16.23 -12.71
CA SER A 119 -1.53 -17.54 -12.90
C SER A 119 -1.18 -18.13 -11.53
N CYS A 120 -1.18 -19.46 -11.41
CA CYS A 120 -0.63 -20.13 -10.23
C CYS A 120 0.86 -19.82 -10.00
N ARG A 121 1.60 -19.36 -11.02
CA ARG A 121 3.01 -18.95 -10.91
C ARG A 121 3.20 -17.47 -10.54
N ALA A 122 2.14 -16.69 -10.49
CA ALA A 122 2.20 -15.25 -10.20
C ALA A 122 2.94 -14.90 -8.91
N PRO A 123 2.80 -15.64 -7.79
CA PRO A 123 3.55 -15.34 -6.57
C PRO A 123 5.07 -15.24 -6.79
N GLY A 124 5.65 -16.14 -7.60
CA GLY A 124 7.09 -16.13 -7.90
C GLY A 124 7.59 -14.93 -8.70
N GLN A 125 6.69 -14.15 -9.28
CA GLN A 125 7.02 -12.97 -10.10
C GLN A 125 6.98 -11.65 -9.31
N LEU A 126 6.42 -11.65 -8.09
CA LEU A 126 6.20 -10.44 -7.30
C LEU A 126 7.44 -9.94 -6.54
N GLY A 127 8.50 -10.76 -6.46
CA GLY A 127 9.77 -10.39 -5.85
C GLY A 127 9.62 -9.75 -4.45
N PRO A 128 10.32 -8.63 -4.19
CA PRO A 128 10.31 -7.98 -2.87
C PRO A 128 8.91 -7.53 -2.41
N MET A 129 8.01 -7.25 -3.32
CA MET A 129 6.64 -6.86 -2.98
C MET A 129 5.94 -7.95 -2.16
N LEU A 130 6.19 -9.23 -2.50
CA LEU A 130 5.67 -10.37 -1.76
C LEU A 130 6.56 -10.75 -0.57
N THR A 131 7.89 -10.84 -0.79
CA THR A 131 8.80 -11.36 0.25
C THR A 131 8.98 -10.42 1.44
N GLN A 132 8.64 -9.13 1.30
CA GLN A 132 8.70 -8.13 2.37
C GLN A 132 7.30 -7.78 2.94
N ALA A 133 6.25 -8.46 2.49
CA ALA A 133 4.90 -8.20 2.95
C ALA A 133 4.62 -8.84 4.32
N ASP A 134 3.89 -8.13 5.18
CA ASP A 134 3.33 -8.65 6.43
C ASP A 134 2.04 -9.45 6.18
N PHE A 135 1.32 -9.08 5.13
CA PHE A 135 0.09 -9.75 4.73
C PHE A 135 -0.08 -9.78 3.20
N VAL A 136 -0.81 -10.76 2.73
CA VAL A 136 -1.16 -10.91 1.32
C VAL A 136 -2.68 -11.00 1.17
N VAL A 137 -3.22 -10.17 0.30
CA VAL A 137 -4.65 -10.18 -0.06
C VAL A 137 -4.80 -10.90 -1.39
N LEU A 138 -5.51 -12.02 -1.37
CA LEU A 138 -5.83 -12.80 -2.56
C LEU A 138 -7.18 -12.33 -3.09
N THR A 139 -7.20 -11.73 -4.28
CA THR A 139 -8.41 -11.18 -4.91
C THR A 139 -8.94 -12.09 -6.00
N LYS A 140 -10.19 -11.84 -6.42
CA LYS A 140 -10.90 -12.58 -7.48
C LYS A 140 -10.96 -14.09 -7.20
N ILE A 141 -11.10 -14.43 -5.93
CA ILE A 141 -11.16 -15.81 -5.45
C ILE A 141 -12.41 -16.55 -5.93
N ASP A 142 -13.46 -15.81 -6.26
CA ASP A 142 -14.70 -16.28 -6.87
C ASP A 142 -14.53 -16.76 -8.32
N MET A 143 -13.43 -16.39 -8.98
CA MET A 143 -13.12 -16.69 -10.37
C MET A 143 -12.15 -17.87 -10.54
N VAL A 144 -11.68 -18.48 -9.46
CA VAL A 144 -10.73 -19.60 -9.48
C VAL A 144 -11.26 -20.79 -8.71
N SER A 145 -10.76 -21.98 -9.05
CA SER A 145 -11.10 -23.19 -8.30
C SER A 145 -10.41 -23.23 -6.94
N GLN A 146 -10.95 -23.99 -6.01
CA GLN A 146 -10.32 -24.22 -4.70
C GLN A 146 -8.90 -24.78 -4.84
N ALA A 147 -8.66 -25.66 -5.83
CA ALA A 147 -7.32 -26.22 -6.07
C ALA A 147 -6.32 -25.16 -6.52
N GLU A 148 -6.70 -24.22 -7.39
CA GLU A 148 -5.84 -23.11 -7.80
C GLU A 148 -5.53 -22.20 -6.62
N LEU A 149 -6.53 -21.87 -5.80
CA LEU A 149 -6.36 -21.05 -4.60
C LEU A 149 -5.38 -21.71 -3.60
N GLU A 150 -5.48 -23.02 -3.40
CA GLU A 150 -4.57 -23.77 -2.55
C GLU A 150 -3.14 -23.78 -3.08
N ILE A 151 -2.95 -23.98 -4.39
CA ILE A 151 -1.62 -23.94 -5.03
C ILE A 151 -0.99 -22.54 -4.87
N ILE A 152 -1.75 -21.47 -5.13
CA ILE A 152 -1.29 -20.10 -4.97
C ILE A 152 -0.91 -19.84 -3.50
N SER A 153 -1.76 -20.22 -2.57
CA SER A 153 -1.52 -20.05 -1.13
C SER A 153 -0.28 -20.81 -0.67
N TRP A 154 -0.07 -22.01 -1.16
CA TRP A 154 1.11 -22.82 -0.87
C TRP A 154 2.39 -22.16 -1.40
N GLN A 155 2.38 -21.66 -2.64
CA GLN A 155 3.52 -20.95 -3.21
C GLN A 155 3.87 -19.67 -2.43
N ILE A 156 2.86 -18.91 -1.98
CA ILE A 156 3.08 -17.74 -1.13
C ILE A 156 3.77 -18.15 0.18
N ARG A 157 3.29 -19.20 0.84
CA ARG A 157 3.89 -19.70 2.09
C ARG A 157 5.33 -20.17 1.95
N ILE A 158 5.71 -20.66 0.76
CA ILE A 158 7.12 -20.99 0.47
C ILE A 158 7.96 -19.71 0.35
N LEU A 159 7.45 -18.70 -0.34
CA LEU A 159 8.19 -17.46 -0.63
C LEU A 159 8.22 -16.51 0.57
N ASN A 160 7.14 -16.48 1.34
CA ASN A 160 7.01 -15.66 2.54
C ASN A 160 6.16 -16.41 3.60
N PRO A 161 6.79 -17.26 4.41
CA PRO A 161 6.08 -18.06 5.41
C PRO A 161 5.48 -17.24 6.56
N SER A 162 5.93 -16.01 6.76
CA SER A 162 5.47 -15.13 7.84
C SER A 162 4.26 -14.29 7.46
N ALA A 163 3.94 -14.15 6.17
CA ALA A 163 2.82 -13.33 5.73
C ALA A 163 1.46 -13.95 6.11
N ALA A 164 0.58 -13.14 6.67
CA ALA A 164 -0.82 -13.52 6.87
C ALA A 164 -1.55 -13.51 5.52
N LEU A 165 -2.38 -14.54 5.24
CA LEU A 165 -3.12 -14.64 3.98
C LEU A 165 -4.58 -14.33 4.19
N PHE A 166 -5.12 -13.44 3.33
CA PHE A 166 -6.51 -13.02 3.33
C PHE A 166 -7.14 -13.22 1.95
N PRO A 167 -7.86 -14.34 1.73
CA PRO A 167 -8.71 -14.49 0.56
C PRO A 167 -9.87 -13.49 0.64
N VAL A 168 -10.02 -12.64 -0.38
CA VAL A 168 -11.01 -11.56 -0.40
C VAL A 168 -11.73 -11.53 -1.76
N ASP A 169 -13.05 -11.48 -1.71
CA ASP A 169 -13.84 -11.02 -2.85
C ASP A 169 -13.90 -9.48 -2.80
N GLY A 170 -13.12 -8.83 -3.64
CA GLY A 170 -13.01 -7.37 -3.66
C GLY A 170 -14.28 -6.65 -4.13
N LEU A 171 -15.23 -7.35 -4.78
CA LEU A 171 -16.51 -6.78 -5.22
C LEU A 171 -17.59 -6.94 -4.17
N ALA A 172 -17.76 -8.14 -3.62
CA ALA A 172 -18.76 -8.43 -2.61
C ALA A 172 -18.29 -8.10 -1.17
N GLY A 173 -16.99 -7.88 -0.97
CA GLY A 173 -16.40 -7.55 0.34
C GLY A 173 -16.20 -8.74 1.27
N TYR A 174 -16.44 -9.98 0.83
CA TYR A 174 -16.21 -11.17 1.66
C TYR A 174 -14.73 -11.32 2.03
N GLY A 175 -14.47 -11.66 3.30
CA GLY A 175 -13.12 -11.84 3.84
C GLY A 175 -12.41 -10.54 4.23
N THR A 176 -12.96 -9.38 3.87
CA THR A 176 -12.38 -8.06 4.22
C THR A 176 -12.48 -7.77 5.71
N ASP A 177 -13.47 -8.34 6.39
CA ASP A 177 -13.67 -8.24 7.84
C ASP A 177 -12.50 -8.87 8.62
N LEU A 178 -12.01 -10.03 8.20
CA LEU A 178 -10.85 -10.68 8.81
C LEU A 178 -9.58 -9.84 8.60
N LEU A 179 -9.40 -9.28 7.42
CA LEU A 179 -8.30 -8.36 7.14
C LEU A 179 -8.40 -7.11 8.02
N ALA A 180 -9.59 -6.52 8.16
CA ALA A 180 -9.81 -5.35 9.02
C ALA A 180 -9.47 -5.64 10.48
N GLN A 181 -9.95 -6.77 11.04
CA GLN A 181 -9.64 -7.17 12.40
C GLN A 181 -8.13 -7.35 12.62
N TRP A 182 -7.45 -7.97 11.67
CA TRP A 182 -6.02 -8.18 11.75
C TRP A 182 -5.24 -6.86 11.73
N LEU A 183 -5.64 -5.90 10.88
CA LEU A 183 -5.01 -4.58 10.78
C LEU A 183 -5.27 -3.74 12.05
N LEU A 184 -6.49 -3.77 12.60
CA LEU A 184 -6.85 -3.07 13.83
C LEU A 184 -6.05 -3.58 15.05
N ALA A 185 -5.65 -4.85 15.04
CA ALA A 185 -4.85 -5.46 16.11
C ALA A 185 -3.33 -5.20 15.95
N ARG A 186 -2.87 -4.54 14.88
CA ARG A 186 -1.44 -4.26 14.68
C ARG A 186 -0.94 -3.19 15.64
N PRO A 187 0.35 -3.29 16.05
CA PRO A 187 0.95 -2.28 16.91
C PRO A 187 1.01 -0.92 16.21
N GLU A 188 1.00 0.12 17.01
CA GLU A 188 1.17 1.48 16.51
C GLU A 188 2.58 1.66 15.96
N CYS A 189 2.65 2.39 14.86
CA CYS A 189 3.89 2.84 14.24
C CYS A 189 4.40 4.10 14.98
N GLY A 190 5.70 4.21 15.17
CA GLY A 190 6.32 5.39 15.77
C GLY A 190 6.44 6.56 14.79
N SER A 191 7.68 7.04 14.57
CA SER A 191 8.02 8.09 13.61
C SER A 191 8.58 7.49 12.33
N PHE A 192 8.32 8.13 11.17
CA PHE A 192 8.96 7.77 9.90
C PHE A 192 10.31 8.45 9.67
N GLU A 193 10.64 9.49 10.42
CA GLU A 193 11.93 10.16 10.24
C GLU A 193 13.06 9.26 10.70
N GLY A 194 13.93 8.88 9.76
CA GLY A 194 15.00 7.92 9.99
C GLY A 194 14.59 6.44 9.90
N ASP A 195 13.33 6.13 9.59
CA ASP A 195 12.89 4.75 9.35
C ASP A 195 13.64 4.12 8.18
N THR A 196 13.71 2.80 8.13
CA THR A 196 14.54 2.07 7.19
C THR A 196 13.67 1.23 6.25
N LEU A 197 13.96 1.31 4.94
CA LEU A 197 13.37 0.41 3.96
C LEU A 197 13.77 -1.04 4.23
N ARG A 198 12.81 -1.95 4.18
CA ARG A 198 13.04 -3.41 4.32
C ARG A 198 13.87 -3.96 3.16
N HIS A 199 13.80 -3.32 2.00
CA HIS A 199 14.50 -3.74 0.79
C HIS A 199 15.23 -2.56 0.15
N THR A 200 16.50 -2.78 -0.22
CA THR A 200 17.30 -1.76 -0.91
C THR A 200 16.77 -1.56 -2.33
N MET A 201 16.49 -0.31 -2.71
CA MET A 201 16.13 0.02 -4.08
C MET A 201 17.30 -0.30 -5.02
N PRO A 202 17.07 -1.05 -6.13
CA PRO A 202 18.16 -1.46 -7.01
C PRO A 202 18.74 -0.26 -7.76
N SER A 203 20.00 0.07 -7.50
CA SER A 203 20.69 1.23 -8.10
C SER A 203 20.78 1.18 -9.63
N GLY A 204 20.81 -0.01 -10.22
CA GLY A 204 20.80 -0.19 -11.68
C GLY A 204 19.47 0.17 -12.35
N VAL A 205 18.38 0.29 -11.57
CA VAL A 205 17.04 0.63 -12.06
C VAL A 205 16.59 1.97 -11.51
N CYS A 206 16.97 2.28 -10.26
CA CYS A 206 16.68 3.53 -9.58
C CYS A 206 18.00 4.19 -9.17
N SER A 207 18.56 5.03 -10.02
CA SER A 207 19.77 5.79 -9.73
C SER A 207 19.56 6.91 -8.71
N TYR A 208 18.32 7.21 -8.37
CA TYR A 208 17.99 8.31 -7.46
C TYR A 208 18.38 8.02 -6.01
N CYS A 209 18.10 6.81 -5.53
CA CYS A 209 18.35 6.44 -4.14
C CYS A 209 19.82 6.05 -3.87
N VAL A 210 20.54 5.57 -4.88
CA VAL A 210 21.95 5.12 -4.78
C VAL A 210 22.20 4.23 -3.55
N GLY A 211 21.23 3.35 -3.20
CA GLY A 211 21.34 2.44 -2.06
C GLY A 211 20.99 3.03 -0.69
N GLU A 212 20.56 4.30 -0.59
CA GLU A 212 20.05 4.85 0.67
C GLU A 212 18.74 4.10 1.07
N ARG A 213 18.69 3.68 2.31
CA ARG A 213 17.55 2.96 2.87
C ARG A 213 16.78 3.77 3.91
N ARG A 214 17.39 4.83 4.45
CA ARG A 214 16.72 5.67 5.45
C ARG A 214 15.70 6.58 4.79
N VAL A 215 14.56 6.72 5.43
CA VAL A 215 13.46 7.56 5.00
C VAL A 215 13.47 8.86 5.80
N GLY A 216 13.07 9.94 5.17
CA GLY A 216 12.99 11.25 5.79
C GLY A 216 13.63 12.35 4.95
N SER A 217 13.30 13.59 5.26
CA SER A 217 13.74 14.75 4.49
C SER A 217 15.28 14.91 4.46
N ALA A 218 15.98 14.50 5.51
CA ALA A 218 17.42 14.54 5.63
C ALA A 218 18.15 13.48 4.77
N PHE A 219 17.44 12.46 4.29
CA PHE A 219 18.02 11.31 3.58
C PHE A 219 17.62 11.25 2.10
N GLN A 220 16.85 12.21 1.62
CA GLN A 220 16.43 12.26 0.23
C GLN A 220 17.61 12.48 -0.71
N GLN A 221 17.69 11.69 -1.78
CA GLN A 221 18.76 11.77 -2.77
C GLN A 221 18.20 11.81 -4.20
N GLY A 222 18.95 12.43 -5.09
CA GLY A 222 18.63 12.51 -6.51
C GLY A 222 17.44 13.42 -6.84
N VAL A 223 16.70 13.08 -7.88
CA VAL A 223 15.51 13.84 -8.29
C VAL A 223 14.34 13.47 -7.42
N VAL A 224 13.81 14.47 -6.71
CA VAL A 224 12.69 14.31 -5.78
C VAL A 224 11.50 15.12 -6.29
N GLY A 225 10.46 14.41 -6.74
CA GLY A 225 9.14 15.02 -6.97
C GLY A 225 8.38 15.14 -5.66
N LYS A 226 7.59 16.19 -5.49
CA LYS A 226 6.77 16.39 -4.29
C LYS A 226 5.28 16.32 -4.59
N ILE A 227 4.54 15.74 -3.65
CA ILE A 227 3.07 15.70 -3.70
C ILE A 227 2.55 17.10 -3.40
N SER A 228 1.61 17.58 -4.23
CA SER A 228 0.86 18.79 -3.93
C SER A 228 -0.31 18.42 -3.02
N PHE A 229 -0.30 18.99 -1.82
CA PHE A 229 -1.42 18.87 -0.87
C PHE A 229 -2.34 20.08 -1.05
N GLU A 230 -3.08 20.12 -2.16
CA GLU A 230 -4.18 21.08 -2.27
C GLU A 230 -5.21 20.74 -1.19
N GLU A 231 -5.65 21.75 -0.45
CA GLU A 231 -6.69 21.60 0.57
C GLU A 231 -7.94 21.04 -0.10
N ALA A 232 -8.21 19.75 0.09
CA ALA A 232 -9.52 19.22 -0.24
C ALA A 232 -10.55 20.08 0.50
N PRO A 233 -11.61 20.57 -0.17
CA PRO A 233 -12.62 21.36 0.51
C PRO A 233 -13.14 20.56 1.69
N VAL A 234 -12.97 21.07 2.89
CA VAL A 234 -13.57 20.53 4.11
C VAL A 234 -15.07 20.58 3.86
N CYS A 235 -15.68 19.43 3.57
CA CYS A 235 -17.13 19.33 3.57
C CYS A 235 -17.56 19.70 4.99
N GLY A 236 -18.12 20.90 5.11
CA GLY A 236 -18.68 21.41 6.36
C GLY A 236 -19.73 20.45 6.89
N VAL A 237 -19.72 20.31 8.20
CA VAL A 237 -20.68 19.61 9.05
C VAL A 237 -22.10 20.06 8.76
#